data_cd59dd4b9149d8627081b6f615b6fdf8
#
_entry.id   cd59dd4b9149d8627081b6f615b6fdf8
#
_cell.length_a   1.000
_cell.length_b   1.000
_cell.length_c   1.000
_cell.angle_alpha   90.00
_cell.angle_beta   90.00
_cell.angle_gamma   90.00
#
_symmetry.space_group_name_H-M   'P 1'
#
loop_
_entity.id
_entity.type
_entity.pdbx_description
1 polymer ?
#
loop_
_entity_poly.entity_id
_entity_poly.type
_entity_poly.pdbx_seq_one_letter_code
_entity_poly.pdbx_strand_id
1 'polypeptide(L)'
;MTGLFDTIENVINQIIVPLNWVMLFLIIGGGIYLTIISRANPLLKISTGFKLLLKKDKSSVGISRFQALSAVLAATVGLGNISGVSIAIHQGGPGVLVWMWVTALIGATIKFFSCSLAVSLRDKDKDGNYLAGPMYYMTLGIKKWGRPLAIWFSVAGLVGVLPAFTANQLTQSYIDVIDPNSFLNIGNGNWKLIIGVIFTILTSFVIFGGLKSIVRVTSSLVPIMVVLYFLLGIFILVSNASVVPSTFALIFSEAFNFNTMVQGGFWGLVLIGIRRAVFSSESGVGLAPIYHGQSTSKKGTDEGLVGMLGPILDTILVCTITGLIIIISGAYLETDLNGIVLSLEAFRRLFFGFGDYILIIMISVFGISTLFTYSYYGVKCYGFLTTPEKGKYYNYIYIAAIIISSILTVEIVIGLIDVAFALMAI
;
A
#
# COMPACT_ATOMS: atom_id res chain seq x y z
N MET A 1 -13.97 3.37 28.40
CA MET A 1 -13.04 3.44 27.24
C MET A 1 -13.76 3.77 25.93
N THR A 2 -15.00 3.36 25.73
CA THR A 2 -15.80 3.67 24.53
C THR A 2 -15.83 5.16 24.19
N GLY A 3 -16.13 6.05 25.12
CA GLY A 3 -16.25 7.49 24.82
C GLY A 3 -14.95 8.19 24.36
N LEU A 4 -13.75 7.67 24.69
CA LEU A 4 -12.49 8.22 24.20
C LEU A 4 -12.26 7.83 22.72
N PHE A 5 -12.55 6.59 22.36
CA PHE A 5 -12.43 6.11 20.98
C PHE A 5 -13.42 6.82 20.06
N ASP A 6 -14.68 6.99 20.50
CA ASP A 6 -15.71 7.73 19.75
C ASP A 6 -15.30 9.19 19.52
N THR A 7 -14.66 9.84 20.52
CA THR A 7 -14.16 11.21 20.39
C THR A 7 -13.01 11.28 19.37
N ILE A 8 -12.06 10.34 19.42
CA ILE A 8 -10.93 10.27 18.48
C ILE A 8 -11.45 10.06 17.06
N GLU A 9 -12.39 9.15 16.87
CA GLU A 9 -12.98 8.85 15.56
C GLU A 9 -13.70 10.07 14.97
N ASN A 10 -14.47 10.79 15.78
CA ASN A 10 -15.14 12.03 15.36
C ASN A 10 -14.14 13.12 14.95
N VAL A 11 -13.06 13.31 15.69
CA VAL A 11 -12.00 14.27 15.33
C VAL A 11 -11.31 13.88 14.03
N ILE A 12 -10.98 12.59 13.86
CA ILE A 12 -10.40 12.06 12.62
C ILE A 12 -11.33 12.34 11.44
N ASN A 13 -12.63 12.03 11.58
CA ASN A 13 -13.61 12.22 10.51
C ASN A 13 -13.79 13.69 10.11
N GLN A 14 -13.72 14.62 11.06
CA GLN A 14 -13.76 16.05 10.75
C GLN A 14 -12.54 16.54 9.97
N ILE A 15 -11.35 15.99 10.24
CA ILE A 15 -10.11 16.39 9.59
C ILE A 15 -9.96 15.71 8.21
N ILE A 16 -10.38 14.44 8.10
CA ILE A 16 -10.14 13.64 6.90
C ILE A 16 -10.93 14.12 5.68
N VAL A 17 -12.16 14.63 5.88
CA VAL A 17 -13.02 15.06 4.77
C VAL A 17 -12.38 16.18 3.94
N PRO A 18 -11.96 17.32 4.51
CA PRO A 18 -11.29 18.37 3.73
C PRO A 18 -9.94 17.92 3.16
N LEU A 19 -9.16 17.14 3.90
CA LEU A 19 -7.88 16.62 3.43
C LEU A 19 -8.02 15.70 2.21
N ASN A 20 -9.04 14.86 2.18
CA ASN A 20 -9.31 13.97 1.06
C ASN A 20 -9.57 14.73 -0.24
N TRP A 21 -10.30 15.85 -0.19
CA TRP A 21 -10.52 16.69 -1.38
C TRP A 21 -9.22 17.32 -1.86
N VAL A 22 -8.38 17.83 -0.95
CA VAL A 22 -7.07 18.39 -1.31
C VAL A 22 -6.19 17.32 -1.94
N MET A 23 -6.10 16.14 -1.33
CA MET A 23 -5.34 14.99 -1.86
C MET A 23 -5.85 14.58 -3.25
N LEU A 24 -7.18 14.52 -3.45
CA LEU A 24 -7.80 14.20 -4.74
C LEU A 24 -7.34 15.19 -5.81
N PHE A 25 -7.46 16.50 -5.55
CA PHE A 25 -7.05 17.53 -6.52
C PHE A 25 -5.57 17.47 -6.83
N LEU A 26 -4.71 17.25 -5.84
CA LEU A 26 -3.26 17.18 -6.03
C LEU A 26 -2.85 15.92 -6.80
N ILE A 27 -3.36 14.75 -6.41
CA ILE A 27 -2.96 13.49 -7.05
C ILE A 27 -3.58 13.38 -8.45
N ILE A 28 -4.88 13.58 -8.58
CA ILE A 28 -5.54 13.44 -9.88
C ILE A 28 -5.18 14.62 -10.79
N GLY A 29 -5.32 15.86 -10.31
CA GLY A 29 -4.99 17.04 -11.09
C GLY A 29 -3.50 17.11 -11.45
N GLY A 30 -2.62 16.90 -10.47
CA GLY A 30 -1.17 16.85 -10.69
C GLY A 30 -0.75 15.70 -11.59
N GLY A 31 -1.33 14.51 -11.40
CA GLY A 31 -1.04 13.34 -12.22
C GLY A 31 -1.53 13.48 -13.67
N ILE A 32 -2.73 14.05 -13.90
CA ILE A 32 -3.24 14.39 -15.24
C ILE A 32 -2.31 15.41 -15.89
N TYR A 33 -1.94 16.49 -15.18
CA TYR A 33 -1.00 17.49 -15.67
C TYR A 33 0.33 16.87 -16.11
N LEU A 34 0.93 16.01 -15.28
CA LEU A 34 2.17 15.29 -15.60
C LEU A 34 1.99 14.36 -16.80
N THR A 35 0.83 13.70 -16.93
CA THR A 35 0.51 12.81 -18.05
C THR A 35 0.40 13.60 -19.36
N ILE A 36 -0.25 14.76 -19.34
CA ILE A 36 -0.39 15.64 -20.52
C ILE A 36 0.97 16.21 -20.94
N ILE A 37 1.74 16.79 -20.02
CA ILE A 37 3.06 17.36 -20.31
C ILE A 37 4.03 16.32 -20.87
N SER A 38 4.00 15.11 -20.31
CA SER A 38 4.84 14.00 -20.80
C SER A 38 4.30 13.35 -22.07
N ARG A 39 3.14 13.79 -22.59
CA ARG A 39 2.42 13.17 -23.72
C ARG A 39 2.17 11.68 -23.48
N ALA A 40 1.85 11.30 -22.24
CA ALA A 40 1.72 9.92 -21.78
C ALA A 40 2.94 9.00 -22.05
N ASN A 41 4.08 9.59 -22.39
CA ASN A 41 5.30 8.86 -22.79
C ASN A 41 5.74 7.78 -21.77
N PRO A 42 5.66 8.01 -20.44
CA PRO A 42 5.94 6.93 -19.49
C PRO A 42 5.03 5.71 -19.70
N LEU A 43 3.72 5.92 -19.81
CA LEU A 43 2.74 4.83 -19.98
C LEU A 43 2.95 4.06 -21.31
N LEU A 44 3.32 4.75 -22.38
CA LEU A 44 3.64 4.11 -23.66
C LEU A 44 4.92 3.25 -23.60
N LYS A 45 5.78 3.46 -22.57
CA LYS A 45 7.05 2.75 -22.38
C LYS A 45 7.01 1.68 -21.28
N ILE A 46 5.84 1.17 -20.91
CA ILE A 46 5.69 0.11 -19.90
C ILE A 46 6.58 -1.11 -20.24
N SER A 47 6.58 -1.55 -21.51
CA SER A 47 7.42 -2.66 -21.96
C SER A 47 8.93 -2.41 -21.75
N THR A 48 9.36 -1.16 -21.90
CA THR A 48 10.74 -0.74 -21.62
C THR A 48 11.03 -0.83 -20.12
N GLY A 49 10.08 -0.46 -19.27
CA GLY A 49 10.18 -0.62 -17.81
C GLY A 49 10.47 -2.08 -17.41
N PHE A 50 9.71 -3.04 -17.96
CA PHE A 50 9.96 -4.46 -17.72
C PHE A 50 11.34 -4.92 -18.21
N LYS A 51 11.79 -4.47 -19.40
CA LYS A 51 13.14 -4.78 -19.91
C LYS A 51 14.23 -4.22 -19.00
N LEU A 52 14.06 -3.00 -18.49
CA LEU A 52 15.01 -2.37 -17.57
C LEU A 52 15.06 -3.06 -16.22
N LEU A 53 13.93 -3.59 -15.72
CA LEU A 53 13.85 -4.34 -14.47
C LEU A 53 14.79 -5.54 -14.45
N LEU A 54 14.89 -6.26 -15.58
CA LEU A 54 15.72 -7.45 -15.72
C LEU A 54 17.20 -7.14 -16.02
N LYS A 55 17.53 -5.89 -16.35
CA LYS A 55 18.89 -5.49 -16.67
C LYS A 55 19.75 -5.41 -15.41
N LYS A 56 20.86 -6.13 -15.40
CA LYS A 56 21.86 -6.06 -14.31
C LYS A 56 22.76 -4.83 -14.49
N ASP A 57 22.84 -4.00 -13.46
CA ASP A 57 23.80 -2.91 -13.40
C ASP A 57 25.03 -3.34 -12.60
N LYS A 58 26.21 -3.01 -13.09
CA LYS A 58 27.48 -3.24 -12.38
C LYS A 58 27.76 -2.05 -11.43
N SER A 59 27.23 -2.09 -10.23
CA SER A 59 27.57 -1.12 -9.19
C SER A 59 27.72 -1.84 -7.85
N SER A 60 28.70 -1.43 -7.07
CA SER A 60 28.96 -1.96 -5.70
C SER A 60 28.13 -1.24 -4.62
N VAL A 61 27.57 -0.09 -4.94
CA VAL A 61 26.80 0.74 -4.00
C VAL A 61 25.32 0.75 -4.37
N GLY A 62 24.45 0.56 -3.38
CA GLY A 62 23.00 0.54 -3.57
C GLY A 62 22.44 -0.87 -3.75
N ILE A 63 21.18 -0.92 -4.18
CA ILE A 63 20.41 -2.15 -4.46
C ILE A 63 20.05 -2.23 -5.95
N SER A 64 19.83 -3.43 -6.49
CA SER A 64 19.40 -3.56 -7.89
C SER A 64 18.00 -2.97 -8.11
N ARG A 65 17.66 -2.62 -9.39
CA ARG A 65 16.30 -2.17 -9.75
C ARG A 65 15.24 -3.19 -9.36
N PHE A 66 15.54 -4.46 -9.56
CA PHE A 66 14.66 -5.55 -9.14
C PHE A 66 14.43 -5.57 -7.63
N GLN A 67 15.48 -5.40 -6.83
CA GLN A 67 15.38 -5.30 -5.37
C GLN A 67 14.61 -4.04 -4.93
N ALA A 68 14.82 -2.91 -5.60
CA ALA A 68 14.09 -1.67 -5.31
C ALA A 68 12.59 -1.84 -5.58
N LEU A 69 12.22 -2.35 -6.76
CA LEU A 69 10.81 -2.61 -7.08
C LEU A 69 10.21 -3.70 -6.18
N SER A 70 10.95 -4.78 -5.89
CA SER A 70 10.49 -5.82 -4.97
C SER A 70 10.24 -5.28 -3.56
N ALA A 71 11.09 -4.40 -3.06
CA ALA A 71 10.87 -3.76 -1.77
C ALA A 71 9.62 -2.85 -1.79
N VAL A 72 9.42 -2.07 -2.86
CA VAL A 72 8.20 -1.26 -3.02
C VAL A 72 6.97 -2.15 -3.15
N LEU A 73 7.01 -3.22 -3.95
CA LEU A 73 5.90 -4.16 -4.05
C LEU A 73 5.63 -4.89 -2.73
N ALA A 74 6.66 -5.21 -1.93
CA ALA A 74 6.48 -5.77 -0.60
C ALA A 74 5.78 -4.79 0.36
N ALA A 75 5.97 -3.48 0.16
CA ALA A 75 5.27 -2.46 0.90
C ALA A 75 3.82 -2.33 0.45
N THR A 76 3.58 -2.30 -0.87
CA THR A 76 2.29 -1.98 -1.48
C THR A 76 1.41 -3.21 -1.72
N VAL A 77 1.96 -4.30 -2.29
CA VAL A 77 1.22 -5.56 -2.49
C VAL A 77 1.10 -6.28 -1.14
N GLY A 78 0.06 -5.94 -0.42
CA GLY A 78 -0.15 -6.36 0.95
C GLY A 78 -1.63 -6.47 1.29
N LEU A 79 -1.93 -6.28 2.57
CA LEU A 79 -3.30 -6.24 3.06
C LEU A 79 -4.12 -5.08 2.46
N GLY A 80 -3.47 -4.02 1.98
CA GLY A 80 -4.11 -2.94 1.24
C GLY A 80 -4.81 -3.40 -0.03
N ASN A 81 -4.25 -4.40 -0.72
CA ASN A 81 -4.81 -4.95 -1.97
C ASN A 81 -5.91 -5.99 -1.74
N ILE A 82 -5.98 -6.55 -0.55
CA ILE A 82 -6.97 -7.56 -0.19
C ILE A 82 -8.05 -6.92 0.67
N SER A 83 -7.73 -6.56 1.91
CA SER A 83 -8.65 -5.92 2.84
C SER A 83 -9.06 -4.51 2.38
N GLY A 84 -8.14 -3.72 1.82
CA GLY A 84 -8.44 -2.38 1.30
C GLY A 84 -9.42 -2.39 0.13
N VAL A 85 -9.31 -3.37 -0.77
CA VAL A 85 -10.28 -3.57 -1.87
C VAL A 85 -11.64 -4.01 -1.33
N SER A 86 -11.66 -4.90 -0.32
CA SER A 86 -12.90 -5.29 0.37
C SER A 86 -13.61 -4.08 0.98
N ILE A 87 -12.86 -3.23 1.68
CA ILE A 87 -13.38 -1.98 2.25
C ILE A 87 -13.93 -1.06 1.14
N ALA A 88 -13.21 -0.95 0.03
CA ALA A 88 -13.66 -0.15 -1.10
C ALA A 88 -15.00 -0.64 -1.68
N ILE A 89 -15.11 -1.95 -1.92
CA ILE A 89 -16.32 -2.56 -2.46
C ILE A 89 -17.47 -2.49 -1.45
N HIS A 90 -17.20 -2.72 -0.17
CA HIS A 90 -18.20 -2.57 0.89
C HIS A 90 -18.77 -1.14 0.96
N GLN A 91 -17.93 -0.12 0.83
CA GLN A 91 -18.32 1.29 0.91
C GLN A 91 -18.91 1.84 -0.38
N GLY A 92 -18.40 1.40 -1.54
CA GLY A 92 -18.70 1.99 -2.85
C GLY A 92 -19.34 1.04 -3.86
N GLY A 93 -19.51 -0.23 -3.51
CA GLY A 93 -19.98 -1.24 -4.46
C GLY A 93 -18.94 -1.62 -5.52
N PRO A 94 -19.28 -2.55 -6.42
CA PRO A 94 -18.40 -3.05 -7.49
C PRO A 94 -17.78 -1.98 -8.39
N GLY A 95 -18.52 -0.90 -8.66
CA GLY A 95 -18.09 0.20 -9.54
C GLY A 95 -16.84 0.95 -9.08
N VAL A 96 -16.47 0.84 -7.80
CA VAL A 96 -15.28 1.47 -7.24
C VAL A 96 -13.99 1.04 -7.94
N LEU A 97 -13.96 -0.19 -8.49
CA LEU A 97 -12.78 -0.74 -9.17
C LEU A 97 -12.35 0.07 -10.39
N VAL A 98 -13.30 0.60 -11.17
CA VAL A 98 -12.97 1.46 -12.33
C VAL A 98 -12.20 2.70 -11.90
N TRP A 99 -12.64 3.33 -10.82
CA TRP A 99 -11.97 4.53 -10.29
C TRP A 99 -10.61 4.21 -9.66
N MET A 100 -10.43 3.00 -9.12
CA MET A 100 -9.12 2.50 -8.72
C MET A 100 -8.19 2.33 -9.93
N TRP A 101 -8.68 1.77 -11.05
CA TRP A 101 -7.86 1.60 -12.28
C TRP A 101 -7.44 2.95 -12.88
N VAL A 102 -8.37 3.89 -12.98
CA VAL A 102 -8.07 5.25 -13.47
C VAL A 102 -6.99 5.90 -12.61
N THR A 103 -7.13 5.80 -11.28
CA THR A 103 -6.17 6.35 -10.34
C THR A 103 -4.80 5.67 -10.44
N ALA A 104 -4.76 4.35 -10.64
CA ALA A 104 -3.51 3.61 -10.80
C ALA A 104 -2.73 4.03 -12.06
N LEU A 105 -3.40 4.28 -13.18
CA LEU A 105 -2.77 4.77 -14.41
C LEU A 105 -2.18 6.18 -14.21
N ILE A 106 -2.93 7.07 -13.59
CA ILE A 106 -2.46 8.42 -13.24
C ILE A 106 -1.29 8.31 -12.26
N GLY A 107 -1.43 7.48 -11.23
CA GLY A 107 -0.42 7.22 -10.22
C GLY A 107 0.88 6.64 -10.77
N ALA A 108 0.80 5.81 -11.82
CA ALA A 108 1.99 5.28 -12.49
C ALA A 108 2.83 6.43 -13.10
N THR A 109 2.19 7.44 -13.70
CA THR A 109 2.90 8.63 -14.19
C THR A 109 3.54 9.41 -13.05
N ILE A 110 2.84 9.60 -11.93
CA ILE A 110 3.42 10.29 -10.75
C ILE A 110 4.63 9.53 -10.22
N LYS A 111 4.54 8.19 -10.10
CA LYS A 111 5.67 7.35 -9.67
C LYS A 111 6.85 7.42 -10.65
N PHE A 112 6.60 7.50 -11.96
CA PHE A 112 7.66 7.72 -12.93
C PHE A 112 8.47 8.97 -12.59
N PHE A 113 7.81 10.12 -12.41
CA PHE A 113 8.51 11.38 -12.12
C PHE A 113 9.19 11.36 -10.75
N SER A 114 8.51 10.93 -9.71
CA SER A 114 9.04 10.94 -8.35
C SER A 114 10.24 9.99 -8.17
N CYS A 115 10.19 8.79 -8.76
CA CYS A 115 11.33 7.85 -8.74
C CYS A 115 12.49 8.35 -9.65
N SER A 116 12.18 9.02 -10.76
CA SER A 116 13.20 9.66 -11.59
C SER A 116 13.94 10.77 -10.82
N LEU A 117 13.21 11.62 -10.10
CA LEU A 117 13.77 12.68 -9.27
C LEU A 117 14.62 12.10 -8.13
N ALA A 118 14.18 11.03 -7.49
CA ALA A 118 14.89 10.40 -6.38
C ALA A 118 16.27 9.88 -6.77
N VAL A 119 16.47 9.47 -8.03
CA VAL A 119 17.78 9.05 -8.53
C VAL A 119 18.58 10.26 -9.06
N SER A 120 17.92 11.21 -9.71
CA SER A 120 18.59 12.38 -10.31
C SER A 120 19.09 13.39 -9.28
N LEU A 121 18.37 13.52 -8.15
CA LEU A 121 18.64 14.50 -7.08
C LEU A 121 18.98 13.83 -5.76
N ARG A 122 19.69 12.71 -5.79
CA ARG A 122 20.19 12.03 -4.59
C ARG A 122 21.60 12.49 -4.23
N ASP A 123 21.93 12.41 -2.96
CA ASP A 123 23.24 12.69 -2.41
C ASP A 123 23.83 11.41 -1.78
N LYS A 124 24.99 11.50 -1.16
CA LYS A 124 25.65 10.42 -0.43
C LYS A 124 25.97 10.84 0.99
N ASP A 125 25.85 9.93 1.92
CA ASP A 125 26.36 10.12 3.27
C ASP A 125 27.89 9.93 3.34
N LYS A 126 28.45 10.08 4.53
CA LYS A 126 29.89 9.93 4.78
C LYS A 126 30.40 8.52 4.47
N ASP A 127 29.53 7.52 4.56
CA ASP A 127 29.83 6.12 4.31
C ASP A 127 29.60 5.72 2.84
N GLY A 128 29.20 6.70 1.98
CA GLY A 128 28.94 6.50 0.56
C GLY A 128 27.57 5.91 0.23
N ASN A 129 26.66 5.76 1.21
CA ASN A 129 25.30 5.29 0.97
C ASN A 129 24.43 6.42 0.37
N TYR A 130 23.45 6.07 -0.46
CA TYR A 130 22.57 7.06 -1.07
C TYR A 130 21.62 7.71 -0.04
N LEU A 131 21.58 9.03 -0.06
CA LEU A 131 20.60 9.88 0.60
C LEU A 131 19.56 10.28 -0.45
N ALA A 132 18.42 9.59 -0.47
CA ALA A 132 17.43 9.72 -1.51
C ALA A 132 16.00 9.61 -0.98
N GLY A 133 15.05 10.14 -1.74
CA GLY A 133 13.63 10.20 -1.41
C GLY A 133 13.10 11.63 -1.48
N PRO A 134 11.79 11.83 -1.21
CA PRO A 134 11.15 13.14 -1.31
C PRO A 134 11.86 14.23 -0.50
N MET A 135 12.27 13.93 0.73
CA MET A 135 12.96 14.87 1.60
C MET A 135 14.23 15.43 0.97
N TYR A 136 14.95 14.63 0.19
CA TYR A 136 16.21 15.06 -0.44
C TYR A 136 15.96 15.80 -1.75
N TYR A 137 15.11 15.29 -2.65
CA TYR A 137 14.88 15.99 -3.91
C TYR A 137 14.09 17.29 -3.73
N MET A 138 13.23 17.41 -2.71
CA MET A 138 12.61 18.69 -2.36
C MET A 138 13.65 19.68 -1.86
N THR A 139 14.53 19.27 -0.95
CA THR A 139 15.58 20.15 -0.41
C THR A 139 16.57 20.61 -1.48
N LEU A 140 16.94 19.73 -2.42
CA LEU A 140 17.90 20.05 -3.48
C LEU A 140 17.25 20.75 -4.68
N GLY A 141 15.99 20.40 -5.00
CA GLY A 141 15.29 20.91 -6.18
C GLY A 141 14.52 22.21 -5.97
N ILE A 142 14.06 22.50 -4.73
CA ILE A 142 13.23 23.66 -4.42
C ILE A 142 14.00 24.60 -3.48
N LYS A 143 14.47 25.75 -4.03
CA LYS A 143 15.40 26.63 -3.31
C LYS A 143 14.88 27.16 -1.95
N LYS A 144 13.69 27.76 -1.91
CA LYS A 144 13.17 28.48 -0.72
C LYS A 144 12.33 27.59 0.20
N TRP A 145 11.45 26.79 -0.37
CA TRP A 145 10.45 25.99 0.37
C TRP A 145 10.81 24.52 0.49
N GLY A 146 11.91 24.07 -0.15
CA GLY A 146 12.26 22.65 -0.21
C GLY A 146 12.48 22.03 1.16
N ARG A 147 13.21 22.70 2.07
CA ARG A 147 13.48 22.18 3.41
C ARG A 147 12.24 22.16 4.31
N PRO A 148 11.40 23.20 4.38
CA PRO A 148 10.11 23.14 5.09
C PRO A 148 9.21 21.99 4.59
N LEU A 149 9.05 21.84 3.27
CA LEU A 149 8.26 20.73 2.69
C LEU A 149 8.86 19.36 3.01
N ALA A 150 10.18 19.23 2.96
CA ALA A 150 10.86 17.98 3.32
C ALA A 150 10.68 17.61 4.80
N ILE A 151 10.68 18.60 5.70
CA ILE A 151 10.37 18.39 7.14
C ILE A 151 8.90 17.96 7.29
N TRP A 152 7.98 18.68 6.63
CA TRP A 152 6.55 18.34 6.64
C TRP A 152 6.30 16.90 6.20
N PHE A 153 6.83 16.54 5.02
CA PHE A 153 6.76 15.17 4.50
C PHE A 153 7.32 14.14 5.49
N SER A 154 8.49 14.43 6.07
CA SER A 154 9.15 13.49 6.99
C SER A 154 8.37 13.29 8.29
N VAL A 155 7.77 14.36 8.84
CA VAL A 155 6.92 14.27 10.04
C VAL A 155 5.64 13.50 9.75
N ALA A 156 4.93 13.82 8.67
CA ALA A 156 3.75 13.06 8.25
C ALA A 156 4.11 11.60 7.95
N GLY A 157 5.27 11.38 7.32
CA GLY A 157 5.80 10.05 7.01
C GLY A 157 6.06 9.20 8.24
N LEU A 158 6.56 9.76 9.36
CA LEU A 158 6.75 9.00 10.59
C LEU A 158 5.45 8.38 11.12
N VAL A 159 4.33 9.05 10.89
CA VAL A 159 3.00 8.54 11.29
C VAL A 159 2.44 7.62 10.21
N GLY A 160 2.53 8.02 8.92
CA GLY A 160 1.94 7.29 7.79
C GLY A 160 2.58 5.93 7.53
N VAL A 161 3.83 5.74 7.94
CA VAL A 161 4.51 4.44 7.79
C VAL A 161 4.48 3.58 9.05
N LEU A 162 3.69 3.94 10.06
CA LEU A 162 3.43 3.03 11.17
C LEU A 162 2.75 1.75 10.65
N PRO A 163 3.03 0.59 11.27
CA PRO A 163 2.51 -0.70 10.80
C PRO A 163 1.02 -0.90 11.11
N ALA A 164 0.29 0.20 11.34
CA ALA A 164 -1.01 0.19 11.98
C ALA A 164 -2.03 -0.70 11.25
N PHE A 165 -2.27 -0.46 9.96
CA PHE A 165 -3.23 -1.23 9.17
C PHE A 165 -2.81 -2.69 9.02
N THR A 166 -1.55 -2.93 8.68
CA THR A 166 -1.04 -4.28 8.43
C THR A 166 -1.08 -5.14 9.69
N ALA A 167 -0.61 -4.61 10.83
CA ALA A 167 -0.64 -5.33 12.09
C ALA A 167 -2.07 -5.62 12.57
N ASN A 168 -2.98 -4.64 12.42
CA ASN A 168 -4.38 -4.80 12.79
C ASN A 168 -5.07 -5.88 11.95
N GLN A 169 -4.99 -5.78 10.62
CA GLN A 169 -5.69 -6.69 9.72
C GLN A 169 -5.10 -8.11 9.72
N LEU A 170 -3.77 -8.26 9.88
CA LEU A 170 -3.16 -9.56 10.12
C LEU A 170 -3.70 -10.19 11.41
N THR A 171 -3.71 -9.43 12.49
CA THR A 171 -4.19 -9.92 13.79
C THR A 171 -5.64 -10.37 13.70
N GLN A 172 -6.51 -9.57 13.07
CA GLN A 172 -7.92 -9.93 12.88
C GLN A 172 -8.08 -11.20 12.06
N SER A 173 -7.34 -11.32 10.95
CA SER A 173 -7.40 -12.52 10.09
C SER A 173 -7.04 -13.80 10.84
N TYR A 174 -6.01 -13.74 11.69
CA TYR A 174 -5.59 -14.90 12.46
C TYR A 174 -6.64 -15.31 13.51
N ILE A 175 -7.27 -14.34 14.17
CA ILE A 175 -8.34 -14.61 15.14
C ILE A 175 -9.53 -15.29 14.45
N ASP A 176 -9.96 -14.75 13.31
CA ASP A 176 -11.12 -15.25 12.56
C ASP A 176 -10.92 -16.68 12.01
N VAL A 177 -9.67 -17.10 11.76
CA VAL A 177 -9.36 -18.43 11.24
C VAL A 177 -9.02 -19.43 12.35
N ILE A 178 -8.28 -19.00 13.39
CA ILE A 178 -7.82 -19.91 14.45
C ILE A 178 -8.90 -20.16 15.50
N ASP A 179 -9.66 -19.13 15.86
CA ASP A 179 -10.67 -19.24 16.93
C ASP A 179 -11.99 -18.53 16.55
N PRO A 180 -12.63 -18.91 15.42
CA PRO A 180 -13.82 -18.24 14.89
C PRO A 180 -15.01 -18.26 15.87
N ASN A 181 -15.06 -19.26 16.75
CA ASN A 181 -16.15 -19.47 17.70
C ASN A 181 -15.74 -19.21 19.17
N SER A 182 -14.57 -18.58 19.39
CA SER A 182 -14.01 -18.34 20.72
C SER A 182 -13.93 -19.64 21.58
N PHE A 183 -13.68 -20.77 20.90
CA PHE A 183 -13.66 -22.10 21.51
C PHE A 183 -12.55 -22.25 22.55
N LEU A 184 -11.40 -21.57 22.35
CA LEU A 184 -10.26 -21.65 23.25
C LEU A 184 -10.42 -20.80 24.51
N ASN A 185 -11.55 -20.10 24.69
CA ASN A 185 -11.81 -19.19 25.83
C ASN A 185 -10.69 -18.17 26.13
N ILE A 186 -9.84 -17.90 25.15
CA ILE A 186 -8.84 -16.86 25.20
C ILE A 186 -9.54 -15.59 24.74
N GLY A 187 -9.81 -14.63 25.63
CA GLY A 187 -10.49 -13.39 25.26
C GLY A 187 -9.81 -12.69 24.08
N ASN A 188 -10.60 -12.10 23.17
CA ASN A 188 -10.11 -11.43 21.96
C ASN A 188 -8.95 -10.46 22.20
N GLY A 189 -8.92 -9.76 23.35
CA GLY A 189 -7.82 -8.87 23.73
C GLY A 189 -6.49 -9.60 23.94
N ASN A 190 -6.53 -10.80 24.53
CA ASN A 190 -5.33 -11.62 24.75
C ASN A 190 -4.81 -12.20 23.43
N TRP A 191 -5.71 -12.64 22.53
CA TRP A 191 -5.33 -13.08 21.18
C TRP A 191 -4.64 -11.96 20.40
N LYS A 192 -5.20 -10.75 20.40
CA LYS A 192 -4.61 -9.58 19.76
C LYS A 192 -3.21 -9.30 20.27
N LEU A 193 -3.00 -9.40 21.58
CA LEU A 193 -1.68 -9.17 22.19
C LEU A 193 -0.68 -10.26 21.80
N ILE A 194 -1.06 -11.53 21.89
CA ILE A 194 -0.19 -12.67 21.56
C ILE A 194 0.28 -12.58 20.10
N ILE A 195 -0.66 -12.39 19.18
CA ILE A 195 -0.35 -12.29 17.74
C ILE A 195 0.52 -11.05 17.46
N GLY A 196 0.21 -9.90 18.07
CA GLY A 196 1.01 -8.69 17.97
C GLY A 196 2.45 -8.89 18.44
N VAL A 197 2.65 -9.60 19.54
CA VAL A 197 4.00 -9.94 20.05
C VAL A 197 4.74 -10.87 19.08
N ILE A 198 4.08 -11.88 18.53
CA ILE A 198 4.67 -12.80 17.54
C ILE A 198 5.16 -12.00 16.31
N PHE A 199 4.31 -11.14 15.74
CA PHE A 199 4.69 -10.30 14.60
C PHE A 199 5.81 -9.31 14.94
N THR A 200 5.82 -8.79 16.16
CA THR A 200 6.91 -7.92 16.65
C THR A 200 8.25 -8.66 16.65
N ILE A 201 8.28 -9.88 17.18
CA ILE A 201 9.49 -10.71 17.22
C ILE A 201 9.98 -11.02 15.81
N LEU A 202 9.09 -11.52 14.94
CA LEU A 202 9.42 -11.85 13.55
C LEU A 202 9.94 -10.63 12.77
N THR A 203 9.29 -9.49 12.93
CA THR A 203 9.68 -8.24 12.26
C THR A 203 11.05 -7.76 12.75
N SER A 204 11.31 -7.84 14.05
CA SER A 204 12.56 -7.39 14.66
C SER A 204 13.79 -8.08 14.06
N PHE A 205 13.73 -9.40 13.83
CA PHE A 205 14.85 -10.14 13.23
C PHE A 205 15.28 -9.61 11.87
N VAL A 206 14.35 -9.06 11.09
CA VAL A 206 14.65 -8.58 9.74
C VAL A 206 15.02 -7.10 9.73
N ILE A 207 14.27 -6.24 10.44
CA ILE A 207 14.44 -4.78 10.33
C ILE A 207 15.73 -4.28 10.99
N PHE A 208 16.21 -4.92 12.06
CA PHE A 208 17.50 -4.55 12.68
C PHE A 208 18.70 -4.88 11.80
N GLY A 209 18.55 -5.74 10.78
CA GLY A 209 19.56 -5.97 9.75
C GLY A 209 19.61 -4.88 8.66
N GLY A 210 18.73 -3.88 8.74
CA GLY A 210 18.68 -2.71 7.85
C GLY A 210 18.31 -3.04 6.40
N LEU A 211 18.58 -2.10 5.48
CA LEU A 211 18.19 -2.19 4.07
C LEU A 211 18.57 -3.53 3.42
N LYS A 212 19.81 -3.99 3.63
CA LYS A 212 20.30 -5.22 2.98
C LYS A 212 19.52 -6.47 3.43
N SER A 213 19.15 -6.55 4.69
CA SER A 213 18.33 -7.63 5.24
C SER A 213 16.92 -7.58 4.64
N ILE A 214 16.28 -6.42 4.70
CA ILE A 214 14.92 -6.21 4.18
C ILE A 214 14.84 -6.59 2.69
N VAL A 215 15.73 -6.04 1.84
CA VAL A 215 15.65 -6.30 0.40
C VAL A 215 16.03 -7.74 0.03
N ARG A 216 16.87 -8.43 0.82
CA ARG A 216 17.18 -9.84 0.63
C ARG A 216 15.94 -10.71 0.83
N VAL A 217 15.18 -10.45 1.88
CA VAL A 217 13.94 -11.19 2.18
C VAL A 217 12.87 -10.85 1.15
N THR A 218 12.61 -9.58 0.90
CA THR A 218 11.53 -9.14 0.02
C THR A 218 11.76 -9.50 -1.45
N SER A 219 12.99 -9.44 -1.95
CA SER A 219 13.30 -9.84 -3.33
C SER A 219 13.12 -11.34 -3.60
N SER A 220 13.08 -12.16 -2.56
CA SER A 220 12.76 -13.59 -2.66
C SER A 220 11.27 -13.86 -2.47
N LEU A 221 10.64 -13.22 -1.49
CA LEU A 221 9.24 -13.46 -1.14
C LEU A 221 8.28 -12.86 -2.17
N VAL A 222 8.51 -11.61 -2.60
CA VAL A 222 7.56 -10.86 -3.44
C VAL A 222 7.26 -11.55 -4.77
N PRO A 223 8.24 -12.01 -5.56
CA PRO A 223 7.93 -12.71 -6.81
C PRO A 223 7.10 -13.96 -6.59
N ILE A 224 7.41 -14.74 -5.54
CA ILE A 224 6.68 -15.97 -5.21
C ILE A 224 5.23 -15.63 -4.84
N MET A 225 5.03 -14.67 -3.94
CA MET A 225 3.69 -14.30 -3.49
C MET A 225 2.83 -13.72 -4.62
N VAL A 226 3.40 -12.85 -5.48
CA VAL A 226 2.66 -12.25 -6.60
C VAL A 226 2.28 -13.34 -7.62
N VAL A 227 3.21 -14.25 -7.96
CA VAL A 227 2.94 -15.36 -8.88
C VAL A 227 1.88 -16.30 -8.31
N LEU A 228 1.99 -16.68 -7.04
CA LEU A 228 0.98 -17.56 -6.39
C LEU A 228 -0.40 -16.91 -6.37
N TYR A 229 -0.48 -15.63 -5.99
CA TYR A 229 -1.75 -14.90 -5.97
C TYR A 229 -2.36 -14.77 -7.37
N PHE A 230 -1.51 -14.53 -8.37
CA PHE A 230 -1.93 -14.45 -9.76
C PHE A 230 -2.45 -15.79 -10.28
N LEU A 231 -1.75 -16.88 -10.01
CA LEU A 231 -2.19 -18.23 -10.39
C LEU A 231 -3.51 -18.61 -9.71
N LEU A 232 -3.66 -18.27 -8.44
CA LEU A 232 -4.90 -18.47 -7.69
C LEU A 232 -6.05 -17.67 -8.31
N GLY A 233 -5.81 -16.39 -8.63
CA GLY A 233 -6.79 -15.55 -9.31
C GLY A 233 -7.19 -16.10 -10.67
N ILE A 234 -6.23 -16.52 -11.51
CA ILE A 234 -6.52 -17.16 -12.80
C ILE A 234 -7.36 -18.42 -12.61
N PHE A 235 -7.00 -19.27 -11.65
CA PHE A 235 -7.77 -20.48 -11.35
C PHE A 235 -9.24 -20.15 -11.05
N ILE A 236 -9.50 -19.16 -10.19
CA ILE A 236 -10.86 -18.73 -9.86
C ILE A 236 -11.60 -18.19 -11.11
N LEU A 237 -10.93 -17.33 -11.90
CA LEU A 237 -11.53 -16.75 -13.09
C LEU A 237 -11.86 -17.80 -14.16
N VAL A 238 -10.97 -18.77 -14.35
CA VAL A 238 -11.22 -19.87 -15.29
C VAL A 238 -12.34 -20.79 -14.80
N SER A 239 -12.34 -21.11 -13.51
CA SER A 239 -13.41 -21.95 -12.89
C SER A 239 -14.77 -21.30 -12.93
N ASN A 240 -14.83 -19.96 -13.01
CA ASN A 240 -16.08 -19.18 -13.05
C ASN A 240 -16.21 -18.37 -14.37
N ALA A 241 -15.63 -18.86 -15.47
CA ALA A 241 -15.52 -18.12 -16.72
C ALA A 241 -16.88 -17.62 -17.29
N SER A 242 -17.96 -18.34 -17.04
CA SER A 242 -19.32 -17.96 -17.45
C SER A 242 -19.84 -16.70 -16.76
N VAL A 243 -19.39 -16.42 -15.53
CA VAL A 243 -19.84 -15.28 -14.72
C VAL A 243 -18.91 -14.06 -14.90
N VAL A 244 -17.70 -14.24 -15.36
CA VAL A 244 -16.71 -13.15 -15.52
C VAL A 244 -17.22 -12.00 -16.40
N PRO A 245 -17.83 -12.24 -17.60
CA PRO A 245 -18.32 -11.15 -18.43
C PRO A 245 -19.41 -10.32 -17.75
N SER A 246 -20.37 -10.97 -17.07
CA SER A 246 -21.42 -10.26 -16.33
C SER A 246 -20.87 -9.49 -15.13
N THR A 247 -19.82 -10.00 -14.49
CA THR A 247 -19.11 -9.29 -13.40
C THR A 247 -18.47 -8.00 -13.91
N PHE A 248 -17.79 -8.02 -15.05
CA PHE A 248 -17.27 -6.79 -15.65
C PHE A 248 -18.39 -5.83 -16.06
N ALA A 249 -19.46 -6.33 -16.66
CA ALA A 249 -20.63 -5.50 -17.00
C ALA A 249 -21.19 -4.81 -15.75
N LEU A 250 -21.32 -5.52 -14.63
CA LEU A 250 -21.73 -4.97 -13.34
C LEU A 250 -20.78 -3.87 -12.86
N ILE A 251 -19.46 -4.14 -12.85
CA ILE A 251 -18.46 -3.17 -12.45
C ILE A 251 -18.57 -1.86 -13.24
N PHE A 252 -18.67 -1.95 -14.56
CA PHE A 252 -18.77 -0.76 -15.40
C PHE A 252 -20.13 -0.06 -15.27
N SER A 253 -21.24 -0.79 -15.16
CA SER A 253 -22.57 -0.18 -14.99
C SER A 253 -22.66 0.59 -13.68
N GLU A 254 -22.11 0.05 -12.60
CA GLU A 254 -22.11 0.73 -11.29
C GLU A 254 -21.11 1.87 -11.20
N ALA A 255 -19.99 1.78 -11.91
CA ALA A 255 -18.99 2.84 -11.91
C ALA A 255 -19.51 4.19 -12.42
N PHE A 256 -20.51 4.17 -13.29
CA PHE A 256 -21.13 5.35 -13.90
C PHE A 256 -22.60 5.54 -13.49
N ASN A 257 -23.02 4.88 -12.42
CA ASN A 257 -24.36 5.04 -11.87
C ASN A 257 -24.44 6.34 -11.04
N PHE A 258 -25.04 7.37 -11.62
CA PHE A 258 -25.24 8.67 -10.95
C PHE A 258 -26.28 8.64 -9.84
N ASN A 259 -27.12 7.60 -9.79
CA ASN A 259 -28.15 7.38 -8.75
C ASN A 259 -27.68 6.44 -7.65
N THR A 260 -26.36 6.28 -7.48
CA THR A 260 -25.80 5.40 -6.45
C THR A 260 -26.22 5.80 -5.04
N MET A 261 -26.48 4.81 -4.18
CA MET A 261 -26.78 5.01 -2.76
C MET A 261 -25.52 5.31 -1.91
N VAL A 262 -24.33 5.34 -2.51
CA VAL A 262 -23.08 5.65 -1.83
C VAL A 262 -23.16 7.03 -1.20
N GLN A 263 -22.68 7.18 0.02
CA GLN A 263 -22.63 8.47 0.70
C GLN A 263 -21.79 9.47 -0.12
N GLY A 264 -22.39 10.60 -0.47
CA GLY A 264 -21.79 11.57 -1.39
C GLY A 264 -22.12 11.31 -2.88
N GLY A 265 -22.99 10.35 -3.20
CA GLY A 265 -23.43 10.02 -4.55
C GLY A 265 -22.27 9.58 -5.45
N PHE A 266 -22.37 9.89 -6.74
CA PHE A 266 -21.33 9.56 -7.73
C PHE A 266 -19.93 10.05 -7.34
N TRP A 267 -19.81 11.27 -6.83
CA TRP A 267 -18.51 11.81 -6.38
C TRP A 267 -17.97 11.11 -5.14
N GLY A 268 -18.84 10.62 -4.26
CA GLY A 268 -18.46 9.76 -3.14
C GLY A 268 -17.83 8.45 -3.62
N LEU A 269 -18.43 7.80 -4.61
CA LEU A 269 -17.91 6.59 -5.23
C LEU A 269 -16.51 6.83 -5.85
N VAL A 270 -16.36 7.92 -6.61
CA VAL A 270 -15.09 8.33 -7.22
C VAL A 270 -14.03 8.52 -6.14
N LEU A 271 -14.36 9.24 -5.07
CA LEU A 271 -13.45 9.54 -3.97
C LEU A 271 -13.01 8.28 -3.22
N ILE A 272 -13.92 7.33 -2.98
CA ILE A 272 -13.58 6.03 -2.37
C ILE A 272 -12.57 5.30 -3.25
N GLY A 273 -12.81 5.21 -4.56
CA GLY A 273 -11.91 4.55 -5.50
C GLY A 273 -10.52 5.18 -5.52
N ILE A 274 -10.44 6.51 -5.55
CA ILE A 274 -9.16 7.22 -5.52
C ILE A 274 -8.41 6.97 -4.21
N ARG A 275 -9.07 7.13 -3.06
CA ARG A 275 -8.44 6.89 -1.75
C ARG A 275 -7.88 5.48 -1.64
N ARG A 276 -8.66 4.48 -2.02
CA ARG A 276 -8.23 3.08 -1.92
C ARG A 276 -7.11 2.74 -2.90
N ALA A 277 -7.12 3.29 -4.10
CA ALA A 277 -6.01 3.14 -5.04
C ALA A 277 -4.72 3.82 -4.56
N VAL A 278 -4.82 5.02 -3.98
CA VAL A 278 -3.68 5.72 -3.37
C VAL A 278 -3.15 4.93 -2.17
N PHE A 279 -4.03 4.42 -1.33
CA PHE A 279 -3.66 3.59 -0.19
C PHE A 279 -2.97 2.29 -0.62
N SER A 280 -3.51 1.60 -1.62
CA SER A 280 -2.94 0.35 -2.14
C SER A 280 -1.59 0.58 -2.79
N SER A 281 -1.51 1.49 -3.76
CA SER A 281 -0.31 1.69 -4.58
C SER A 281 0.69 2.70 -4.03
N GLU A 282 0.37 3.46 -2.97
CA GLU A 282 1.16 4.59 -2.45
C GLU A 282 1.50 5.64 -3.52
N SER A 283 0.68 5.74 -4.58
CA SER A 283 0.93 6.68 -5.68
C SER A 283 0.61 8.10 -5.24
N GLY A 284 1.57 9.00 -5.39
CA GLY A 284 1.45 10.38 -4.94
C GLY A 284 1.84 10.63 -3.48
N VAL A 285 1.97 9.57 -2.67
CA VAL A 285 2.35 9.65 -1.25
C VAL A 285 3.85 9.88 -1.04
N GLY A 286 4.70 9.55 -2.04
CA GLY A 286 6.15 9.81 -1.96
C GLY A 286 6.97 8.70 -1.31
N LEU A 287 6.42 7.54 -0.98
CA LEU A 287 7.16 6.46 -0.31
C LEU A 287 8.05 5.67 -1.27
N ALA A 288 7.55 5.29 -2.45
CA ALA A 288 8.30 4.51 -3.42
C ALA A 288 9.66 5.13 -3.82
N PRO A 289 9.81 6.45 -3.99
CA PRO A 289 11.09 7.11 -4.24
C PRO A 289 12.18 6.82 -3.19
N ILE A 290 11.82 6.48 -1.96
CA ILE A 290 12.78 6.17 -0.88
C ILE A 290 13.56 4.89 -1.21
N TYR A 291 12.92 3.82 -1.69
CA TYR A 291 13.62 2.61 -2.13
C TYR A 291 14.23 2.77 -3.51
N HIS A 292 13.51 3.33 -4.49
CA HIS A 292 14.02 3.53 -5.85
C HIS A 292 15.24 4.43 -5.88
N GLY A 293 15.34 5.41 -5.00
CA GLY A 293 16.51 6.25 -4.84
C GLY A 293 17.76 5.51 -4.36
N GLN A 294 17.61 4.34 -3.73
CA GLN A 294 18.74 3.48 -3.33
C GLN A 294 19.25 2.58 -4.46
N SER A 295 18.61 2.62 -5.64
CA SER A 295 18.94 1.73 -6.74
C SER A 295 20.32 2.05 -7.34
N THR A 296 20.95 1.02 -7.93
CA THR A 296 22.22 1.16 -8.68
C THR A 296 22.06 1.93 -10.00
N SER A 297 20.84 2.31 -10.37
CA SER A 297 20.55 3.05 -11.60
C SER A 297 21.32 4.36 -11.67
N LYS A 298 21.95 4.63 -12.81
CA LYS A 298 22.65 5.91 -13.08
C LYS A 298 21.74 6.97 -13.71
N LYS A 299 20.66 6.54 -14.38
CA LYS A 299 19.73 7.42 -15.06
C LYS A 299 18.40 7.45 -14.32
N GLY A 300 17.95 8.62 -13.90
CA GLY A 300 16.68 8.80 -13.21
C GLY A 300 15.49 8.28 -14.04
N THR A 301 15.46 8.57 -15.33
CA THR A 301 14.39 8.12 -16.24
C THR A 301 14.26 6.58 -16.33
N ASP A 302 15.39 5.87 -16.29
CA ASP A 302 15.36 4.40 -16.31
C ASP A 302 14.72 3.85 -15.03
N GLU A 303 15.05 4.46 -13.88
CA GLU A 303 14.45 4.09 -12.59
C GLU A 303 12.99 4.49 -12.48
N GLY A 304 12.63 5.65 -13.04
CA GLY A 304 11.23 6.07 -13.13
C GLY A 304 10.37 5.09 -13.92
N LEU A 305 10.89 4.57 -15.06
CA LEU A 305 10.20 3.53 -15.85
C LEU A 305 10.02 2.22 -15.08
N VAL A 306 10.92 1.89 -14.17
CA VAL A 306 10.74 0.74 -13.27
C VAL A 306 9.75 1.06 -12.16
N GLY A 307 9.85 2.23 -11.52
CA GLY A 307 8.97 2.63 -10.42
C GLY A 307 7.50 2.72 -10.82
N MET A 308 7.20 3.13 -12.05
CA MET A 308 5.82 3.20 -12.54
C MET A 308 5.15 1.83 -12.72
N LEU A 309 5.92 0.73 -12.75
CA LEU A 309 5.36 -0.63 -12.80
C LEU A 309 4.62 -0.98 -11.49
N GLY A 310 4.98 -0.32 -10.38
CA GLY A 310 4.34 -0.55 -9.08
C GLY A 310 2.80 -0.51 -9.15
N PRO A 311 2.16 0.62 -9.45
CA PRO A 311 0.69 0.73 -9.53
C PRO A 311 0.04 -0.21 -10.54
N ILE A 312 0.76 -0.58 -11.61
CA ILE A 312 0.26 -1.51 -12.62
C ILE A 312 0.18 -2.93 -12.05
N LEU A 313 1.25 -3.40 -11.42
CA LEU A 313 1.29 -4.74 -10.83
C LEU A 313 0.40 -4.84 -9.59
N ASP A 314 0.38 -3.81 -8.78
CA ASP A 314 -0.35 -3.70 -7.55
C ASP A 314 -1.86 -3.53 -7.81
N THR A 315 -2.27 -2.37 -8.34
CA THR A 315 -3.69 -2.00 -8.39
C THR A 315 -4.38 -2.57 -9.63
N ILE A 316 -3.77 -2.47 -10.83
CA ILE A 316 -4.44 -2.98 -12.03
C ILE A 316 -4.46 -4.51 -12.05
N LEU A 317 -3.43 -5.20 -11.52
CA LEU A 317 -3.40 -6.65 -11.50
C LEU A 317 -3.97 -7.22 -10.19
N VAL A 318 -3.31 -6.97 -9.05
CA VAL A 318 -3.65 -7.65 -7.79
C VAL A 318 -5.00 -7.19 -7.23
N CYS A 319 -5.29 -5.87 -7.17
CA CYS A 319 -6.59 -5.39 -6.69
C CYS A 319 -7.75 -5.81 -7.60
N THR A 320 -7.52 -5.91 -8.92
CA THR A 320 -8.55 -6.42 -9.84
C THR A 320 -8.89 -7.87 -9.55
N ILE A 321 -7.89 -8.73 -9.36
CA ILE A 321 -8.12 -10.13 -8.99
C ILE A 321 -8.92 -10.21 -7.69
N THR A 322 -8.51 -9.47 -6.66
CA THR A 322 -9.23 -9.42 -5.38
C THR A 322 -10.69 -8.98 -5.57
N GLY A 323 -10.91 -7.89 -6.31
CA GLY A 323 -12.25 -7.37 -6.55
C GLY A 323 -13.14 -8.36 -7.31
N LEU A 324 -12.61 -9.03 -8.33
CA LEU A 324 -13.33 -10.06 -9.07
C LEU A 324 -13.68 -11.26 -8.17
N ILE A 325 -12.77 -11.70 -7.32
CA ILE A 325 -13.03 -12.79 -6.35
C ILE A 325 -14.20 -12.41 -5.43
N ILE A 326 -14.18 -11.20 -4.87
CA ILE A 326 -15.22 -10.73 -3.96
C ILE A 326 -16.58 -10.62 -4.66
N ILE A 327 -16.60 -10.13 -5.89
CA ILE A 327 -17.84 -9.93 -6.65
C ILE A 327 -18.40 -11.27 -7.14
N ILE A 328 -17.56 -12.13 -7.72
CA ILE A 328 -17.96 -13.46 -8.22
C ILE A 328 -18.50 -14.34 -7.10
N SER A 329 -17.91 -14.28 -5.90
CA SER A 329 -18.39 -15.04 -4.74
C SER A 329 -19.75 -14.59 -4.21
N GLY A 330 -20.21 -13.39 -4.59
CA GLY A 330 -21.40 -12.76 -4.01
C GLY A 330 -21.22 -12.27 -2.57
N ALA A 331 -20.02 -12.36 -2.01
CA ALA A 331 -19.76 -11.95 -0.62
C ALA A 331 -19.98 -10.45 -0.40
N TYR A 332 -19.82 -9.63 -1.44
CA TYR A 332 -20.03 -8.18 -1.35
C TYR A 332 -21.48 -7.76 -1.02
N LEU A 333 -22.44 -8.69 -1.12
CA LEU A 333 -23.84 -8.45 -0.74
C LEU A 333 -24.06 -8.54 0.78
N GLU A 334 -23.10 -9.08 1.54
CA GLU A 334 -23.17 -9.17 2.99
C GLU A 334 -22.78 -7.83 3.62
N THR A 335 -23.76 -7.14 4.17
CA THR A 335 -23.57 -5.79 4.74
C THR A 335 -22.80 -5.77 6.06
N ASP A 336 -22.79 -6.90 6.78
CA ASP A 336 -22.14 -7.01 8.09
C ASP A 336 -20.64 -7.36 8.01
N LEU A 337 -20.15 -7.73 6.80
CA LEU A 337 -18.77 -8.11 6.58
C LEU A 337 -17.96 -6.94 6.00
N ASN A 338 -16.83 -6.63 6.62
CA ASN A 338 -15.96 -5.54 6.17
C ASN A 338 -14.48 -5.95 6.25
N GLY A 339 -13.63 -5.25 5.48
CA GLY A 339 -12.18 -5.47 5.51
C GLY A 339 -11.78 -6.89 5.15
N ILE A 340 -10.86 -7.47 5.94
CA ILE A 340 -10.32 -8.79 5.65
C ILE A 340 -11.35 -9.91 5.80
N VAL A 341 -12.34 -9.74 6.67
CA VAL A 341 -13.39 -10.75 6.92
C VAL A 341 -14.22 -10.96 5.66
N LEU A 342 -14.53 -9.90 4.92
CA LEU A 342 -15.21 -10.00 3.63
C LEU A 342 -14.38 -10.78 2.60
N SER A 343 -13.06 -10.57 2.57
CA SER A 343 -12.18 -11.36 1.69
C SER A 343 -12.12 -12.83 2.09
N LEU A 344 -12.04 -13.14 3.40
CA LEU A 344 -12.05 -14.52 3.89
C LEU A 344 -13.31 -15.24 3.48
N GLU A 345 -14.48 -14.60 3.64
CA GLU A 345 -15.76 -15.16 3.22
C GLU A 345 -15.82 -15.39 1.70
N ALA A 346 -15.32 -14.46 0.90
CA ALA A 346 -15.25 -14.61 -0.55
C ALA A 346 -14.42 -15.84 -0.97
N PHE A 347 -13.27 -16.03 -0.33
CA PHE A 347 -12.42 -17.19 -0.58
C PHE A 347 -13.05 -18.48 -0.07
N ARG A 348 -13.70 -18.45 1.08
CA ARG A 348 -14.41 -19.62 1.64
C ARG A 348 -15.49 -20.14 0.68
N ARG A 349 -16.26 -19.22 0.07
CA ARG A 349 -17.31 -19.56 -0.92
C ARG A 349 -16.75 -20.18 -2.20
N LEU A 350 -15.61 -19.69 -2.67
CA LEU A 350 -15.04 -20.13 -3.96
C LEU A 350 -14.14 -21.37 -3.84
N PHE A 351 -13.66 -21.71 -2.65
CA PHE A 351 -12.76 -22.84 -2.42
C PHE A 351 -13.35 -23.92 -1.50
N PHE A 352 -14.65 -24.17 -1.61
CA PHE A 352 -15.32 -25.28 -0.90
C PHE A 352 -15.03 -25.34 0.61
N GLY A 353 -14.90 -24.18 1.28
CA GLY A 353 -14.66 -24.07 2.70
C GLY A 353 -13.19 -24.09 3.14
N PHE A 354 -12.23 -24.32 2.23
CA PHE A 354 -10.79 -24.26 2.55
C PHE A 354 -10.14 -22.92 2.18
N GLY A 355 -10.88 -22.00 1.57
CA GLY A 355 -10.36 -20.77 1.01
C GLY A 355 -9.76 -19.82 2.05
N ASP A 356 -10.28 -19.80 3.24
CA ASP A 356 -9.77 -19.02 4.37
C ASP A 356 -8.35 -19.44 4.77
N TYR A 357 -8.04 -20.74 4.82
CA TYR A 357 -6.68 -21.25 5.07
C TYR A 357 -5.71 -20.86 3.95
N ILE A 358 -6.16 -20.91 2.70
CA ILE A 358 -5.34 -20.47 1.57
C ILE A 358 -5.06 -18.97 1.68
N LEU A 359 -6.10 -18.18 1.95
CA LEU A 359 -5.95 -16.74 2.05
C LEU A 359 -5.08 -16.35 3.23
N ILE A 360 -5.20 -16.99 4.41
CA ILE A 360 -4.38 -16.63 5.58
C ILE A 360 -2.89 -16.87 5.35
N ILE A 361 -2.53 -17.95 4.63
CA ILE A 361 -1.14 -18.20 4.24
C ILE A 361 -0.63 -17.06 3.35
N MET A 362 -1.44 -16.65 2.38
CA MET A 362 -1.06 -15.58 1.44
C MET A 362 -0.93 -14.23 2.14
N ILE A 363 -1.93 -13.82 2.93
CA ILE A 363 -1.90 -12.55 3.64
C ILE A 363 -0.81 -12.50 4.71
N SER A 364 -0.42 -13.66 5.26
CA SER A 364 0.73 -13.75 6.18
C SER A 364 2.02 -13.34 5.47
N VAL A 365 2.28 -13.90 4.30
CA VAL A 365 3.48 -13.55 3.52
C VAL A 365 3.43 -12.08 3.07
N PHE A 366 2.28 -11.63 2.57
CA PHE A 366 2.06 -10.24 2.17
C PHE A 366 2.22 -9.27 3.34
N GLY A 367 1.51 -9.49 4.44
CA GLY A 367 1.53 -8.60 5.58
C GLY A 367 2.88 -8.56 6.29
N ILE A 368 3.52 -9.71 6.49
CA ILE A 368 4.85 -9.76 7.10
C ILE A 368 5.89 -9.04 6.23
N SER A 369 5.83 -9.18 4.89
CA SER A 369 6.72 -8.43 3.99
C SER A 369 6.49 -6.93 4.06
N THR A 370 5.23 -6.47 4.20
CA THR A 370 4.89 -5.06 4.43
C THR A 370 5.44 -4.56 5.77
N LEU A 371 5.30 -5.34 6.85
CA LEU A 371 5.88 -4.99 8.15
C LEU A 371 7.40 -4.79 8.07
N PHE A 372 8.12 -5.54 7.24
CA PHE A 372 9.55 -5.34 7.09
C PHE A 372 9.87 -4.05 6.34
N THR A 373 9.15 -3.76 5.27
CA THR A 373 9.50 -2.68 4.34
C THR A 373 9.11 -1.30 4.83
N TYR A 374 8.00 -1.16 5.52
CA TYR A 374 7.54 0.11 6.07
C TYR A 374 8.48 0.69 7.11
N SER A 375 9.16 -0.16 7.89
CA SER A 375 10.16 0.28 8.88
C SER A 375 11.26 1.14 8.25
N TYR A 376 11.71 0.77 7.04
CA TYR A 376 12.77 1.50 6.35
C TYR A 376 12.35 2.90 5.89
N TYR A 377 11.10 3.09 5.50
CA TYR A 377 10.57 4.42 5.20
C TYR A 377 10.69 5.34 6.42
N GLY A 378 10.27 4.87 7.58
CA GLY A 378 10.38 5.61 8.82
C GLY A 378 11.83 5.86 9.26
N VAL A 379 12.71 4.88 9.10
CA VAL A 379 14.16 5.05 9.31
C VAL A 379 14.72 6.21 8.48
N LYS A 380 14.30 6.34 7.21
CA LYS A 380 14.74 7.44 6.34
C LYS A 380 14.12 8.78 6.73
N CYS A 381 12.83 8.83 7.07
CA CYS A 381 12.18 10.04 7.55
C CYS A 381 12.79 10.53 8.87
N TYR A 382 12.97 9.64 9.85
CA TYR A 382 13.59 9.98 11.14
C TYR A 382 15.06 10.40 10.98
N GLY A 383 15.81 9.70 10.13
CA GLY A 383 17.19 10.03 9.81
C GLY A 383 17.34 11.40 9.16
N PHE A 384 16.38 11.83 8.30
CA PHE A 384 16.38 13.17 7.72
C PHE A 384 16.11 14.26 8.77
N LEU A 385 15.17 14.02 9.70
CA LEU A 385 14.84 14.98 10.77
C LEU A 385 15.95 15.11 11.83
N THR A 386 16.78 14.10 11.96
CA THR A 386 17.87 14.05 12.95
C THR A 386 19.23 13.93 12.27
N THR A 387 19.75 12.73 12.21
CA THR A 387 20.95 12.37 11.42
C THR A 387 20.74 10.99 10.80
N PRO A 388 21.37 10.69 9.63
CA PRO A 388 21.24 9.38 8.99
C PRO A 388 21.55 8.19 9.91
N GLU A 389 22.55 8.32 10.78
CA GLU A 389 22.97 7.28 11.72
C GLU A 389 21.92 7.01 12.80
N LYS A 390 21.17 8.05 13.20
CA LYS A 390 20.10 7.96 14.22
C LYS A 390 18.81 7.38 13.65
N GLY A 391 18.65 7.32 12.33
CA GLY A 391 17.45 6.79 11.68
C GLY A 391 17.01 5.44 12.24
N LYS A 392 17.98 4.54 12.55
CA LYS A 392 17.74 3.21 13.11
C LYS A 392 16.92 3.20 14.40
N TYR A 393 16.93 4.28 15.18
CA TYR A 393 16.15 4.36 16.43
C TYR A 393 14.63 4.36 16.20
N TYR A 394 14.17 4.73 15.00
CA TYR A 394 12.77 4.60 14.64
C TYR A 394 12.26 3.15 14.73
N ASN A 395 13.11 2.16 14.51
CA ASN A 395 12.72 0.76 14.60
C ASN A 395 12.17 0.38 15.98
N TYR A 396 12.63 1.02 17.08
CA TYR A 396 12.06 0.76 18.40
C TYR A 396 10.63 1.29 18.54
N ILE A 397 10.36 2.48 17.98
CA ILE A 397 9.01 3.03 17.93
C ILE A 397 8.12 2.13 17.05
N TYR A 398 8.66 1.68 15.92
CA TYR A 398 7.97 0.85 14.95
C TYR A 398 7.52 -0.50 15.53
N ILE A 399 8.40 -1.22 16.23
CA ILE A 399 8.04 -2.51 16.84
C ILE A 399 7.03 -2.35 17.98
N ALA A 400 7.12 -1.29 18.79
CA ALA A 400 6.09 -0.98 19.78
C ALA A 400 4.73 -0.68 19.12
N ALA A 401 4.73 0.02 18.00
CA ALA A 401 3.53 0.34 17.25
C ALA A 401 2.84 -0.92 16.67
N ILE A 402 3.56 -2.01 16.35
CA ILE A 402 2.95 -3.28 15.92
C ILE A 402 2.00 -3.80 16.99
N ILE A 403 2.45 -3.84 18.26
CA ILE A 403 1.65 -4.36 19.37
C ILE A 403 0.43 -3.47 19.61
N ILE A 404 0.64 -2.15 19.67
CA ILE A 404 -0.45 -1.19 19.88
C ILE A 404 -1.51 -1.30 18.78
N SER A 405 -1.07 -1.35 17.54
CA SER A 405 -1.95 -1.40 16.37
C SER A 405 -2.76 -2.70 16.27
N SER A 406 -2.22 -3.81 16.77
CA SER A 406 -2.93 -5.09 16.84
C SER A 406 -4.17 -5.03 17.74
N ILE A 407 -4.19 -4.11 18.72
CA ILE A 407 -5.28 -3.98 19.70
C ILE A 407 -6.34 -2.95 19.26
N LEU A 408 -5.95 -1.97 18.44
CA LEU A 408 -6.83 -0.89 17.99
C LEU A 408 -8.00 -1.41 17.14
N THR A 409 -9.05 -0.57 16.98
CA THR A 409 -10.14 -0.83 16.03
C THR A 409 -9.71 -0.50 14.60
N VAL A 410 -10.34 -1.13 13.61
CA VAL A 410 -10.00 -0.95 12.19
C VAL A 410 -10.30 0.48 11.74
N GLU A 411 -11.36 1.10 12.26
CA GLU A 411 -11.81 2.46 11.93
C GLU A 411 -10.74 3.50 12.30
N ILE A 412 -10.21 3.43 13.54
CA ILE A 412 -9.15 4.32 14.02
C ILE A 412 -7.88 4.16 13.16
N VAL A 413 -7.54 2.92 12.85
CA VAL A 413 -6.34 2.61 12.08
C VAL A 413 -6.43 3.13 10.64
N ILE A 414 -7.57 2.93 9.97
CA ILE A 414 -7.83 3.46 8.62
C ILE A 414 -7.78 4.99 8.65
N GLY A 415 -8.49 5.61 9.59
CA GLY A 415 -8.53 7.05 9.71
C GLY A 415 -7.16 7.68 9.92
N LEU A 416 -6.34 7.09 10.80
CA LEU A 416 -4.98 7.57 11.06
C LEU A 416 -4.11 7.56 9.80
N ILE A 417 -4.16 6.48 9.03
CA ILE A 417 -3.34 6.33 7.82
C ILE A 417 -3.85 7.22 6.70
N ASP A 418 -5.17 7.30 6.51
CA ASP A 418 -5.76 8.16 5.49
C ASP A 418 -5.39 9.64 5.72
N VAL A 419 -5.41 10.11 6.98
CA VAL A 419 -4.94 11.46 7.34
C VAL A 419 -3.45 11.62 7.03
N ALA A 420 -2.61 10.67 7.45
CA ALA A 420 -1.17 10.75 7.25
C ALA A 420 -0.80 10.72 5.77
N PHE A 421 -1.41 9.85 4.97
CA PHE A 421 -1.18 9.78 3.52
C PHE A 421 -1.66 11.04 2.80
N ALA A 422 -2.79 11.62 3.22
CA ALA A 422 -3.23 12.90 2.68
C ALA A 422 -2.22 14.03 2.99
N LEU A 423 -1.70 14.09 4.22
CA LEU A 423 -0.67 15.06 4.61
C LEU A 423 0.66 14.84 3.87
N MET A 424 1.02 13.61 3.53
CA MET A 424 2.22 13.30 2.75
C MET A 424 2.07 13.65 1.27
N ALA A 425 0.84 13.59 0.74
CA ALA A 425 0.55 13.90 -0.66
C ALA A 425 0.48 15.42 -0.94
N ILE A 426 0.25 16.23 0.10
CA ILE A 426 0.24 17.71 0.06
C ILE A 426 1.66 18.26 0.10
#